data_4450c6e38b2f60af61806ac99212afc0
#
_entry.id   4450c6e38b2f60af61806ac99212afc0
#
_cell.length_a   1.000
_cell.length_b   1.000
_cell.length_c   1.000
_cell.angle_alpha   90.00
_cell.angle_beta   90.00
_cell.angle_gamma   90.00
#
_symmetry.space_group_name_H-M   'P 1'
#
loop_
_entity.id
_entity.type
_entity.pdbx_description
1 polymer ?
#
loop_
_entity_poly.entity_id
_entity_poly.type
_entity_poly.pdbx_seq_one_letter_code
_entity_poly.pdbx_strand_id
1 'polypeptide(L)'
;MSPKHFLNTQDWSRSELDALLTQAALFKRNKLGDQLKGKSIALVFFNPSMRTRTSFELGAFQLGAHAVVLQPGKDAWPIEFNLGTVMDGDTEEHIAEVAKVLGRYCDIIAVRAFPKFQDWAYDRQDIVLNSFARYSPVPVINMETITHPCQELAHIMALQEHFGTQDLRGKKYVLTWTYHPKPLNTAVANSALTIATRMGMDVTLLCPTADYILDERYMGWAEQNVAESGGSLKISHDVDSAYAGADVVYAKSWGALPFFGNWEPEKPIRDQFKHFIVDERKMALTNNGVFSHCLPLRRNVKATDAVMDSPQCIAINEAENRLHVQKAIMAAVAGR
;
A
#
# COMPACT_ATOMS: atom_id res chain seq x y z
N MET A 1 -18.77 10.83 18.73
CA MET A 1 -17.38 10.37 18.63
C MET A 1 -16.94 10.49 17.18
N SER A 2 -15.69 10.90 16.93
CA SER A 2 -15.17 10.90 15.57
C SER A 2 -15.03 9.46 15.05
N PRO A 3 -15.28 9.20 13.75
CA PRO A 3 -15.16 7.87 13.19
C PRO A 3 -13.69 7.39 13.24
N LYS A 4 -13.47 6.09 13.41
CA LYS A 4 -12.13 5.52 13.29
C LYS A 4 -11.84 5.27 11.82
N HIS A 5 -10.90 6.02 11.26
CA HIS A 5 -10.44 5.86 9.89
C HIS A 5 -9.42 4.72 9.76
N PHE A 6 -9.20 4.24 8.53
CA PHE A 6 -8.11 3.34 8.17
C PHE A 6 -7.20 4.03 7.14
N LEU A 7 -6.36 4.96 7.60
CA LEU A 7 -5.50 5.77 6.72
C LEU A 7 -4.12 5.13 6.51
N ASN A 8 -3.57 4.54 7.57
CA ASN A 8 -2.33 3.77 7.55
C ASN A 8 -2.38 2.69 8.65
N THR A 9 -1.49 1.71 8.61
CA THR A 9 -1.42 0.65 9.64
C THR A 9 -0.75 1.13 10.91
N GLN A 10 0.03 2.22 10.85
CA GLN A 10 0.69 2.78 12.03
C GLN A 10 -0.30 3.33 13.07
N ASP A 11 -1.49 3.78 12.63
CA ASP A 11 -2.56 4.28 13.52
C ASP A 11 -3.35 3.16 14.23
N TRP A 12 -3.07 1.90 13.89
CA TRP A 12 -3.75 0.74 14.45
C TRP A 12 -2.78 -0.06 15.33
N SER A 13 -3.26 -0.52 16.49
CA SER A 13 -2.44 -1.38 17.36
C SER A 13 -2.13 -2.72 16.68
N ARG A 14 -1.04 -3.38 17.10
CA ARG A 14 -0.69 -4.69 16.59
C ARG A 14 -1.84 -5.69 16.75
N SER A 15 -2.51 -5.70 17.89
CA SER A 15 -3.65 -6.58 18.16
C SER A 15 -4.85 -6.31 17.25
N GLU A 16 -5.11 -5.05 16.89
CA GLU A 16 -6.15 -4.72 15.92
C GLU A 16 -5.80 -5.20 14.50
N LEU A 17 -4.53 -5.05 14.09
CA LEU A 17 -4.05 -5.58 12.79
C LEU A 17 -4.15 -7.11 12.75
N ASP A 18 -3.76 -7.80 13.81
CA ASP A 18 -3.87 -9.26 13.91
C ASP A 18 -5.34 -9.72 13.86
N ALA A 19 -6.26 -8.95 14.47
CA ALA A 19 -7.69 -9.21 14.37
C ALA A 19 -8.22 -9.03 12.95
N LEU A 20 -7.76 -8.00 12.20
CA LEU A 20 -8.10 -7.81 10.79
C LEU A 20 -7.61 -8.97 9.92
N LEU A 21 -6.38 -9.43 10.12
CA LEU A 21 -5.81 -10.57 9.40
C LEU A 21 -6.58 -11.87 9.69
N THR A 22 -6.95 -12.10 10.95
CA THR A 22 -7.77 -13.25 11.36
C THR A 22 -9.14 -13.20 10.68
N GLN A 23 -9.80 -12.03 10.70
CA GLN A 23 -11.09 -11.85 10.03
C GLN A 23 -10.99 -12.01 8.51
N ALA A 24 -9.91 -11.51 7.89
CA ALA A 24 -9.66 -11.70 6.47
C ALA A 24 -9.51 -13.18 6.09
N ALA A 25 -8.82 -13.96 6.91
CA ALA A 25 -8.70 -15.40 6.72
C ALA A 25 -10.06 -16.13 6.84
N LEU A 26 -10.95 -15.66 7.71
CA LEU A 26 -12.34 -16.16 7.76
C LEU A 26 -13.11 -15.81 6.50
N PHE A 27 -12.99 -14.56 6.00
CA PHE A 27 -13.64 -14.14 4.76
C PHE A 27 -13.07 -14.80 3.50
N LYS A 28 -11.84 -15.30 3.53
CA LYS A 28 -11.27 -16.12 2.46
C LYS A 28 -11.93 -17.50 2.39
N ARG A 29 -12.21 -18.09 3.54
CA ARG A 29 -12.90 -19.40 3.64
C ARG A 29 -14.40 -19.27 3.37
N ASN A 30 -15.04 -18.21 3.90
CA ASN A 30 -16.48 -17.95 3.77
C ASN A 30 -16.66 -16.64 3.00
N LYS A 31 -16.75 -16.76 1.65
CA LYS A 31 -16.72 -15.59 0.75
C LYS A 31 -17.91 -14.63 0.95
N LEU A 32 -19.09 -15.17 1.24
CA LEU A 32 -20.31 -14.37 1.41
C LEU A 32 -20.62 -14.14 2.89
N GLY A 33 -21.19 -12.97 3.19
CA GLY A 33 -21.61 -12.60 4.54
C GLY A 33 -22.60 -11.43 4.49
N ASP A 34 -23.04 -10.99 5.66
CA ASP A 34 -24.01 -9.90 5.83
C ASP A 34 -23.50 -8.76 6.74
N GLN A 35 -22.20 -8.74 7.02
CA GLN A 35 -21.56 -7.77 7.92
C GLN A 35 -21.75 -6.32 7.51
N LEU A 36 -22.01 -6.07 6.22
CA LEU A 36 -22.28 -4.75 5.67
C LEU A 36 -23.67 -4.67 5.02
N LYS A 37 -24.59 -5.54 5.39
CA LYS A 37 -25.95 -5.58 4.83
C LYS A 37 -26.65 -4.22 4.95
N GLY A 38 -27.09 -3.70 3.79
CA GLY A 38 -27.80 -2.44 3.69
C GLY A 38 -26.92 -1.19 3.79
N LYS A 39 -25.60 -1.35 3.87
CA LYS A 39 -24.63 -0.25 3.87
C LYS A 39 -24.21 0.15 2.46
N SER A 40 -23.73 1.38 2.33
CA SER A 40 -23.22 1.95 1.08
C SER A 40 -21.80 2.48 1.25
N ILE A 41 -20.98 2.35 0.19
CA ILE A 41 -19.56 2.69 0.21
C ILE A 41 -19.23 3.55 -1.00
N ALA A 42 -18.72 4.77 -0.79
CA ALA A 42 -18.18 5.59 -1.87
C ALA A 42 -16.72 5.21 -2.13
N LEU A 43 -16.41 4.80 -3.36
CA LEU A 43 -15.06 4.49 -3.83
C LEU A 43 -14.58 5.65 -4.73
N VAL A 44 -13.76 6.55 -4.18
CA VAL A 44 -13.30 7.77 -4.87
C VAL A 44 -11.92 7.52 -5.48
N PHE A 45 -11.85 7.54 -6.83
CA PHE A 45 -10.66 7.24 -7.61
C PHE A 45 -10.16 8.48 -8.37
N PHE A 46 -9.07 9.09 -7.91
CA PHE A 46 -8.33 10.10 -8.68
C PHE A 46 -7.36 9.46 -9.68
N ASN A 47 -6.99 8.18 -9.47
CA ASN A 47 -6.11 7.42 -10.33
C ASN A 47 -6.73 6.05 -10.68
N PRO A 48 -6.54 5.55 -11.91
CA PRO A 48 -7.14 4.29 -12.34
C PRO A 48 -6.56 3.11 -11.55
N SER A 49 -7.39 2.08 -11.36
CA SER A 49 -6.96 0.80 -10.79
C SER A 49 -7.92 -0.31 -11.16
N MET A 50 -7.42 -1.38 -11.76
CA MET A 50 -8.20 -2.58 -12.01
C MET A 50 -8.40 -3.38 -10.72
N ARG A 51 -7.31 -3.76 -10.04
CA ARG A 51 -7.36 -4.64 -8.85
C ARG A 51 -8.06 -4.00 -7.66
N THR A 52 -7.71 -2.75 -7.34
CA THR A 52 -8.30 -2.06 -6.18
C THR A 52 -9.79 -1.84 -6.38
N ARG A 53 -10.20 -1.39 -7.57
CA ARG A 53 -11.61 -1.20 -7.90
C ARG A 53 -12.37 -2.52 -7.76
N THR A 54 -11.97 -3.53 -8.52
CA THR A 54 -12.66 -4.82 -8.53
C THR A 54 -12.74 -5.46 -7.15
N SER A 55 -11.63 -5.43 -6.36
CA SER A 55 -11.63 -6.06 -5.04
C SER A 55 -12.49 -5.32 -4.01
N PHE A 56 -12.56 -3.98 -4.05
CA PHE A 56 -13.47 -3.23 -3.17
C PHE A 56 -14.94 -3.40 -3.57
N GLU A 57 -15.27 -3.28 -4.87
CA GLU A 57 -16.65 -3.48 -5.35
C GLU A 57 -17.16 -4.88 -5.02
N LEU A 58 -16.38 -5.92 -5.36
CA LEU A 58 -16.77 -7.30 -5.05
C LEU A 58 -16.74 -7.60 -3.55
N GLY A 59 -15.80 -7.02 -2.80
CA GLY A 59 -15.73 -7.16 -1.35
C GLY A 59 -16.96 -6.57 -0.65
N ALA A 60 -17.40 -5.39 -1.06
CA ALA A 60 -18.63 -4.76 -0.60
C ALA A 60 -19.86 -5.63 -0.89
N PHE A 61 -20.00 -6.06 -2.15
CA PHE A 61 -21.09 -6.94 -2.60
C PHE A 61 -21.13 -8.25 -1.80
N GLN A 62 -19.98 -8.89 -1.60
CA GLN A 62 -19.90 -10.15 -0.85
C GLN A 62 -20.30 -10.04 0.62
N LEU A 63 -20.23 -8.86 1.21
CA LEU A 63 -20.67 -8.57 2.59
C LEU A 63 -22.05 -7.92 2.67
N GLY A 64 -22.79 -7.82 1.55
CA GLY A 64 -24.15 -7.28 1.48
C GLY A 64 -24.25 -5.76 1.36
N ALA A 65 -23.15 -5.08 1.03
CA ALA A 65 -23.13 -3.64 0.78
C ALA A 65 -23.24 -3.29 -0.71
N HIS A 66 -23.58 -2.03 -0.99
CA HIS A 66 -23.50 -1.43 -2.32
C HIS A 66 -22.29 -0.48 -2.41
N ALA A 67 -21.48 -0.62 -3.44
CA ALA A 67 -20.37 0.29 -3.72
C ALA A 67 -20.70 1.21 -4.90
N VAL A 68 -20.47 2.52 -4.72
CA VAL A 68 -20.57 3.53 -5.77
C VAL A 68 -19.18 4.02 -6.11
N VAL A 69 -18.79 3.93 -7.38
CA VAL A 69 -17.49 4.39 -7.87
C VAL A 69 -17.61 5.78 -8.43
N LEU A 70 -16.74 6.67 -7.97
CA LEU A 70 -16.67 8.08 -8.38
C LEU A 70 -15.25 8.39 -8.87
N GLN A 71 -15.14 9.12 -9.98
CA GLN A 71 -13.88 9.55 -10.56
C GLN A 71 -13.89 11.08 -10.76
N PRO A 72 -13.54 11.87 -9.71
CA PRO A 72 -13.49 13.32 -9.81
C PRO A 72 -12.66 13.79 -11.02
N GLY A 73 -13.21 14.77 -11.77
CA GLY A 73 -12.63 15.24 -13.03
C GLY A 73 -12.94 14.36 -14.25
N LYS A 74 -13.80 13.30 -14.11
CA LYS A 74 -14.26 12.45 -15.23
C LYS A 74 -15.76 12.24 -15.23
N ASP A 75 -16.30 11.51 -14.24
CA ASP A 75 -17.74 11.23 -14.07
C ASP A 75 -18.35 12.03 -12.92
N ALA A 76 -17.52 12.78 -12.18
CA ALA A 76 -17.91 13.76 -11.17
C ALA A 76 -17.04 15.02 -11.33
N TRP A 77 -17.48 16.14 -10.78
CA TRP A 77 -16.77 17.41 -10.87
C TRP A 77 -15.36 17.34 -10.23
N PRO A 78 -14.37 18.10 -10.75
CA PRO A 78 -13.07 18.23 -10.09
C PRO A 78 -13.23 18.94 -8.75
N ILE A 79 -12.39 18.52 -7.76
CA ILE A 79 -12.50 18.96 -6.37
C ILE A 79 -11.33 19.88 -6.01
N GLU A 80 -11.61 21.01 -5.37
CA GLU A 80 -10.64 21.89 -4.72
C GLU A 80 -10.36 21.41 -3.27
N PHE A 81 -9.09 21.37 -2.90
CA PHE A 81 -8.63 20.88 -1.58
C PHE A 81 -8.08 21.99 -0.68
N ASN A 82 -7.72 23.15 -1.22
CA ASN A 82 -7.10 24.21 -0.46
C ASN A 82 -8.14 25.17 0.11
N LEU A 83 -8.06 25.42 1.41
CA LEU A 83 -8.92 26.41 2.08
C LEU A 83 -8.55 27.82 1.65
N GLY A 84 -9.56 28.66 1.44
CA GLY A 84 -9.40 30.06 1.06
C GLY A 84 -9.15 30.30 -0.43
N THR A 85 -9.15 29.25 -1.26
CA THR A 85 -9.10 29.40 -2.72
C THR A 85 -10.36 30.11 -3.20
N VAL A 86 -10.19 31.12 -4.05
CA VAL A 86 -11.30 31.71 -4.82
C VAL A 86 -11.59 30.75 -5.98
N MET A 87 -12.74 30.10 -5.94
CA MET A 87 -13.12 29.04 -6.89
C MET A 87 -13.73 29.65 -8.18
N ASP A 88 -12.95 30.46 -8.89
CA ASP A 88 -13.31 31.08 -10.17
C ASP A 88 -12.61 30.40 -11.37
N GLY A 89 -12.00 29.21 -11.17
CA GLY A 89 -11.33 28.39 -12.16
C GLY A 89 -12.11 27.13 -12.53
N ASP A 90 -11.39 26.01 -12.71
CA ASP A 90 -11.92 24.75 -13.27
C ASP A 90 -12.56 23.83 -12.22
N THR A 91 -12.48 24.14 -10.94
CA THR A 91 -13.04 23.31 -9.86
C THR A 91 -14.43 23.82 -9.45
N GLU A 92 -15.41 22.91 -9.43
CA GLU A 92 -16.81 23.23 -9.08
C GLU A 92 -17.17 22.81 -7.65
N GLU A 93 -16.42 21.90 -7.07
CA GLU A 93 -16.69 21.31 -5.76
C GLU A 93 -15.52 21.58 -4.80
N HIS A 94 -15.82 21.87 -3.53
CA HIS A 94 -14.79 21.91 -2.50
C HIS A 94 -14.87 20.69 -1.59
N ILE A 95 -13.72 20.16 -1.17
CA ILE A 95 -13.63 18.93 -0.39
C ILE A 95 -14.46 18.95 0.91
N ALA A 96 -14.60 20.13 1.53
CA ALA A 96 -15.37 20.27 2.77
C ALA A 96 -16.85 19.93 2.58
N GLU A 97 -17.44 20.27 1.43
CA GLU A 97 -18.82 19.92 1.07
C GLU A 97 -18.89 18.48 0.56
N VAL A 98 -18.01 18.09 -0.37
CA VAL A 98 -17.97 16.74 -0.95
C VAL A 98 -17.93 15.66 0.12
N ALA A 99 -16.98 15.76 1.08
CA ALA A 99 -16.84 14.75 2.13
C ALA A 99 -18.06 14.67 3.05
N LYS A 100 -18.66 15.82 3.39
CA LYS A 100 -19.89 15.89 4.21
C LYS A 100 -21.11 15.30 3.48
N VAL A 101 -21.27 15.63 2.19
CA VAL A 101 -22.40 15.14 1.37
C VAL A 101 -22.27 13.64 1.16
N LEU A 102 -21.09 13.14 0.76
CA LEU A 102 -20.85 11.70 0.63
C LEU A 102 -21.10 10.96 1.94
N GLY A 103 -20.71 11.55 3.09
CA GLY A 103 -20.98 10.97 4.40
C GLY A 103 -22.45 11.02 4.86
N ARG A 104 -23.34 11.70 4.09
CA ARG A 104 -24.80 11.61 4.28
C ARG A 104 -25.44 10.52 3.41
N TYR A 105 -24.76 10.14 2.33
CA TYR A 105 -25.24 9.10 1.40
C TYR A 105 -24.64 7.75 1.68
N CYS A 106 -23.39 7.71 2.16
CA CYS A 106 -22.61 6.49 2.33
C CYS A 106 -22.17 6.29 3.78
N ASP A 107 -21.99 5.05 4.16
CA ASP A 107 -21.49 4.65 5.49
C ASP A 107 -19.96 4.64 5.57
N ILE A 108 -19.28 4.55 4.43
CA ILE A 108 -17.81 4.53 4.31
C ILE A 108 -17.40 5.31 3.06
N ILE A 109 -16.28 6.03 3.14
CA ILE A 109 -15.62 6.63 1.98
C ILE A 109 -14.24 5.98 1.85
N ALA A 110 -13.91 5.46 0.67
CA ALA A 110 -12.58 4.93 0.38
C ALA A 110 -11.92 5.77 -0.73
N VAL A 111 -10.64 6.17 -0.53
CA VAL A 111 -9.96 7.16 -1.37
C VAL A 111 -8.70 6.57 -1.97
N ARG A 112 -8.52 6.77 -3.29
CA ARG A 112 -7.29 6.50 -4.01
C ARG A 112 -6.81 7.77 -4.71
N ALA A 113 -5.66 8.31 -4.27
CA ALA A 113 -5.09 9.53 -4.81
C ALA A 113 -3.56 9.50 -4.76
N PHE A 114 -2.90 9.44 -5.90
CA PHE A 114 -1.45 9.45 -5.95
C PHE A 114 -0.87 10.85 -5.76
N PRO A 115 0.39 10.95 -5.30
CA PRO A 115 1.16 12.19 -5.34
C PRO A 115 1.13 12.82 -6.73
N LYS A 116 1.26 14.13 -6.80
CA LYS A 116 1.36 14.88 -8.07
C LYS A 116 2.76 14.77 -8.71
N PHE A 117 3.76 14.30 -7.96
CA PHE A 117 5.17 14.18 -8.39
C PHE A 117 5.84 15.51 -8.76
N GLN A 118 5.39 16.61 -8.19
CA GLN A 118 5.90 17.95 -8.45
C GLN A 118 6.69 18.52 -7.27
N ASP A 119 6.19 18.36 -6.05
CA ASP A 119 6.79 18.86 -4.81
C ASP A 119 6.59 17.83 -3.70
N TRP A 120 7.70 17.28 -3.17
CA TRP A 120 7.65 16.29 -2.10
C TRP A 120 7.11 16.87 -0.79
N ALA A 121 7.49 18.11 -0.46
CA ALA A 121 7.00 18.75 0.77
C ALA A 121 5.47 18.92 0.77
N TYR A 122 4.88 19.13 -0.41
CA TYR A 122 3.43 19.16 -0.60
C TYR A 122 2.84 17.74 -0.60
N ASP A 123 3.38 16.85 -1.43
CA ASP A 123 2.82 15.51 -1.64
C ASP A 123 2.91 14.64 -0.37
N ARG A 124 3.99 14.81 0.45
CA ARG A 124 4.15 14.08 1.72
C ARG A 124 3.08 14.42 2.78
N GLN A 125 2.31 15.50 2.60
CA GLN A 125 1.22 15.88 3.49
C GLN A 125 -0.04 15.04 3.25
N ASP A 126 -0.13 14.33 2.13
CA ASP A 126 -1.27 13.49 1.74
C ASP A 126 -2.61 14.26 1.86
N ILE A 127 -2.64 15.46 1.28
CA ILE A 127 -3.71 16.46 1.49
C ILE A 127 -5.07 15.88 1.09
N VAL A 128 -5.14 15.13 0.00
CA VAL A 128 -6.41 14.56 -0.49
C VAL A 128 -7.01 13.62 0.55
N LEU A 129 -6.25 12.62 1.01
CA LEU A 129 -6.73 11.64 1.99
C LEU A 129 -7.07 12.31 3.32
N ASN A 130 -6.16 13.15 3.82
CA ASN A 130 -6.34 13.84 5.10
C ASN A 130 -7.52 14.81 5.10
N SER A 131 -7.82 15.45 3.95
CA SER A 131 -9.00 16.31 3.81
C SER A 131 -10.29 15.51 3.85
N PHE A 132 -10.36 14.35 3.16
CA PHE A 132 -11.50 13.46 3.30
C PHE A 132 -11.70 13.03 4.76
N ALA A 133 -10.63 12.58 5.44
CA ALA A 133 -10.70 12.17 6.84
C ALA A 133 -11.13 13.31 7.77
N ARG A 134 -10.66 14.54 7.51
CA ARG A 134 -11.00 15.72 8.31
C ARG A 134 -12.48 16.12 8.23
N TYR A 135 -13.07 16.06 7.04
CA TYR A 135 -14.42 16.58 6.81
C TYR A 135 -15.51 15.51 6.78
N SER A 136 -15.13 14.23 6.67
CA SER A 136 -16.08 13.13 6.63
C SER A 136 -16.68 12.84 8.01
N PRO A 137 -18.02 12.74 8.11
CA PRO A 137 -18.69 12.25 9.31
C PRO A 137 -18.67 10.71 9.43
N VAL A 138 -18.18 9.99 8.40
CA VAL A 138 -18.09 8.54 8.32
C VAL A 138 -16.64 8.07 8.16
N PRO A 139 -16.32 6.79 8.45
CA PRO A 139 -14.97 6.26 8.27
C PRO A 139 -14.41 6.48 6.87
N VAL A 140 -13.12 6.81 6.80
CA VAL A 140 -12.35 6.92 5.56
C VAL A 140 -11.32 5.80 5.51
N ILE A 141 -11.21 5.15 4.33
CA ILE A 141 -10.24 4.09 4.05
C ILE A 141 -9.27 4.57 2.96
N ASN A 142 -7.98 4.42 3.22
CA ASN A 142 -6.93 4.64 2.24
C ASN A 142 -6.84 3.43 1.29
N MET A 143 -7.23 3.61 0.03
CA MET A 143 -7.07 2.58 -1.00
C MET A 143 -5.67 2.55 -1.62
N GLU A 144 -5.00 3.66 -1.70
CA GLU A 144 -3.58 3.93 -1.99
C GLU A 144 -3.39 5.44 -2.23
N THR A 145 -2.50 6.04 -1.46
CA THR A 145 -2.08 7.43 -1.63
C THR A 145 -0.55 7.49 -1.60
N ILE A 146 0.05 8.00 -0.52
CA ILE A 146 1.49 7.95 -0.22
C ILE A 146 1.86 6.72 0.61
N THR A 147 0.85 6.00 1.08
CA THR A 147 0.91 4.65 1.65
C THR A 147 -0.14 3.76 0.99
N HIS A 148 -0.05 2.44 1.19
CA HIS A 148 -0.98 1.47 0.64
C HIS A 148 -1.36 0.40 1.69
N PRO A 149 -2.08 0.78 2.78
CA PRO A 149 -2.30 -0.06 3.95
C PRO A 149 -3.04 -1.37 3.64
N CYS A 150 -3.97 -1.36 2.68
CA CYS A 150 -4.65 -2.58 2.24
C CYS A 150 -3.71 -3.57 1.55
N GLN A 151 -2.69 -3.08 0.85
CA GLN A 151 -1.69 -3.93 0.18
C GLN A 151 -0.76 -4.59 1.19
N GLU A 152 -0.28 -3.83 2.16
CA GLU A 152 0.65 -4.35 3.16
C GLU A 152 0.01 -5.43 4.03
N LEU A 153 -1.25 -5.30 4.44
CA LEU A 153 -1.95 -6.36 5.17
C LEU A 153 -2.20 -7.60 4.29
N ALA A 154 -2.51 -7.41 3.01
CA ALA A 154 -2.66 -8.53 2.08
C ALA A 154 -1.34 -9.28 1.87
N HIS A 155 -0.21 -8.56 1.86
CA HIS A 155 1.12 -9.14 1.81
C HIS A 155 1.42 -9.96 3.06
N ILE A 156 1.16 -9.42 4.25
CA ILE A 156 1.33 -10.16 5.51
C ILE A 156 0.47 -11.41 5.54
N MET A 157 -0.79 -11.32 5.11
CA MET A 157 -1.67 -12.49 5.03
C MET A 157 -1.08 -13.58 4.08
N ALA A 158 -0.53 -13.18 2.93
CA ALA A 158 0.11 -14.13 2.00
C ALA A 158 1.35 -14.79 2.60
N LEU A 159 2.16 -14.05 3.37
CA LEU A 159 3.31 -14.61 4.09
C LEU A 159 2.87 -15.58 5.19
N GLN A 160 1.84 -15.23 5.98
CA GLN A 160 1.28 -16.10 7.01
C GLN A 160 0.75 -17.42 6.42
N GLU A 161 0.07 -17.34 5.28
CA GLU A 161 -0.41 -18.52 4.54
C GLU A 161 0.76 -19.38 4.04
N HIS A 162 1.78 -18.75 3.45
CA HIS A 162 2.94 -19.48 2.91
C HIS A 162 3.74 -20.19 4.02
N PHE A 163 4.03 -19.49 5.11
CA PHE A 163 4.81 -20.06 6.23
C PHE A 163 3.97 -20.92 7.19
N GLY A 164 2.64 -20.95 7.05
CA GLY A 164 1.75 -21.72 7.92
C GLY A 164 1.73 -21.20 9.37
N THR A 165 2.07 -19.93 9.60
CA THR A 165 2.12 -19.32 10.94
C THR A 165 1.66 -17.87 10.91
N GLN A 166 1.05 -17.40 12.00
CA GLN A 166 0.74 -15.99 12.20
C GLN A 166 1.95 -15.18 12.70
N ASP A 167 2.93 -15.86 13.28
CA ASP A 167 4.14 -15.23 13.81
C ASP A 167 5.24 -15.18 12.74
N LEU A 168 5.58 -13.97 12.31
CA LEU A 168 6.61 -13.72 11.31
C LEU A 168 7.90 -13.13 11.92
N ARG A 169 8.01 -13.07 13.25
CA ARG A 169 9.20 -12.54 13.94
C ARG A 169 10.46 -13.29 13.53
N GLY A 170 11.54 -12.53 13.31
CA GLY A 170 12.83 -13.07 12.92
C GLY A 170 12.92 -13.61 11.48
N LYS A 171 11.84 -13.54 10.68
CA LYS A 171 11.91 -13.80 9.23
C LYS A 171 12.75 -12.72 8.57
N LYS A 172 13.75 -13.12 7.80
CA LYS A 172 14.61 -12.18 7.04
C LYS A 172 13.86 -11.67 5.81
N TYR A 173 13.58 -10.39 5.81
CA TYR A 173 12.79 -9.70 4.80
C TYR A 173 13.64 -8.72 4.01
N VAL A 174 13.72 -8.87 2.69
CA VAL A 174 14.39 -7.92 1.80
C VAL A 174 13.34 -7.11 1.05
N LEU A 175 13.23 -5.81 1.39
CA LEU A 175 12.55 -4.84 0.52
C LEU A 175 13.57 -4.35 -0.50
N THR A 176 13.52 -4.88 -1.72
CA THR A 176 14.45 -4.52 -2.77
C THR A 176 13.89 -3.49 -3.72
N TRP A 177 14.65 -2.40 -3.94
CA TRP A 177 14.41 -1.56 -5.09
C TRP A 177 14.63 -2.36 -6.38
N THR A 178 13.83 -2.06 -7.42
CA THR A 178 13.99 -2.59 -8.77
C THR A 178 13.85 -1.48 -9.81
N TYR A 179 14.55 -1.64 -10.93
CA TYR A 179 14.49 -0.67 -12.02
C TYR A 179 13.07 -0.48 -12.58
N HIS A 180 12.77 0.73 -12.98
CA HIS A 180 11.60 1.07 -13.80
C HIS A 180 11.94 2.26 -14.72
N PRO A 181 11.47 2.30 -16.00
CA PRO A 181 11.78 3.39 -16.95
C PRO A 181 11.33 4.79 -16.49
N LYS A 182 10.36 4.87 -15.57
CA LYS A 182 9.86 6.11 -14.98
C LYS A 182 10.00 6.07 -13.46
N PRO A 183 10.20 7.21 -12.78
CA PRO A 183 10.08 7.27 -11.34
C PRO A 183 8.65 6.90 -10.92
N LEU A 184 8.51 6.14 -9.85
CA LEU A 184 7.22 5.70 -9.32
C LEU A 184 7.03 6.17 -7.89
N ASN A 185 5.76 6.12 -7.43
CA ASN A 185 5.36 6.41 -6.07
C ASN A 185 6.04 5.47 -5.05
N THR A 186 6.46 6.03 -3.92
CA THR A 186 7.03 5.30 -2.78
C THR A 186 5.98 4.55 -1.96
N ALA A 187 4.69 4.75 -2.18
CA ALA A 187 3.58 4.27 -1.36
C ALA A 187 3.70 2.81 -0.91
N VAL A 188 3.96 1.90 -1.86
CA VAL A 188 4.08 0.47 -1.54
C VAL A 188 5.38 0.16 -0.81
N ALA A 189 6.48 0.86 -1.13
CA ALA A 189 7.75 0.67 -0.42
C ALA A 189 7.64 1.18 1.03
N ASN A 190 7.03 2.36 1.25
CA ASN A 190 6.74 2.89 2.58
C ASN A 190 5.93 1.89 3.40
N SER A 191 4.85 1.38 2.81
CA SER A 191 3.95 0.43 3.46
C SER A 191 4.62 -0.91 3.75
N ALA A 192 5.38 -1.46 2.80
CA ALA A 192 6.07 -2.73 2.99
C ALA A 192 7.13 -2.65 4.12
N LEU A 193 7.88 -1.53 4.17
CA LEU A 193 8.83 -1.27 5.25
C LEU A 193 8.13 -1.20 6.61
N THR A 194 7.06 -0.38 6.69
CA THR A 194 6.30 -0.16 7.93
C THR A 194 5.72 -1.46 8.46
N ILE A 195 5.05 -2.24 7.61
CA ILE A 195 4.35 -3.45 8.10
C ILE A 195 5.34 -4.59 8.44
N ALA A 196 6.40 -4.78 7.66
CA ALA A 196 7.37 -5.83 7.92
C ALA A 196 8.08 -5.60 9.27
N THR A 197 8.48 -4.35 9.56
CA THR A 197 9.08 -3.99 10.87
C THR A 197 8.06 -4.11 12.00
N ARG A 198 6.79 -3.76 11.77
CA ARG A 198 5.73 -3.92 12.78
C ARG A 198 5.41 -5.39 13.08
N MET A 199 5.61 -6.29 12.12
CA MET A 199 5.48 -7.74 12.33
C MET A 199 6.71 -8.39 12.98
N GLY A 200 7.76 -7.62 13.31
CA GLY A 200 8.96 -8.10 13.99
C GLY A 200 9.90 -8.87 13.08
N MET A 201 9.85 -8.63 11.79
CA MET A 201 10.78 -9.23 10.83
C MET A 201 12.15 -8.55 10.89
N ASP A 202 13.18 -9.25 10.43
CA ASP A 202 14.51 -8.71 10.21
C ASP A 202 14.58 -8.09 8.82
N VAL A 203 14.38 -6.78 8.72
CA VAL A 203 14.20 -6.07 7.45
C VAL A 203 15.50 -5.51 6.92
N THR A 204 15.81 -5.81 5.67
CA THR A 204 16.84 -5.12 4.89
C THR A 204 16.18 -4.28 3.80
N LEU A 205 16.32 -2.95 3.89
CA LEU A 205 15.99 -2.04 2.80
C LEU A 205 17.17 -2.02 1.82
N LEU A 206 17.01 -2.70 0.69
CA LEU A 206 18.01 -2.76 -0.37
C LEU A 206 17.67 -1.73 -1.44
N CYS A 207 18.51 -0.72 -1.60
CA CYS A 207 18.36 0.32 -2.61
C CYS A 207 19.72 0.68 -3.24
N PRO A 208 19.72 1.28 -4.46
CA PRO A 208 20.95 1.48 -5.23
C PRO A 208 21.99 2.40 -4.54
N THR A 209 21.50 3.51 -3.99
CA THR A 209 22.30 4.54 -3.30
C THR A 209 21.48 5.13 -2.15
N ALA A 210 22.13 5.98 -1.36
CA ALA A 210 21.45 6.72 -0.28
C ALA A 210 20.29 7.60 -0.78
N ASP A 211 20.33 8.07 -2.04
CA ASP A 211 19.26 8.89 -2.62
C ASP A 211 17.92 8.13 -2.74
N TYR A 212 17.95 6.82 -2.76
CA TYR A 212 16.77 5.94 -2.84
C TYR A 212 16.29 5.47 -1.46
N ILE A 213 16.86 5.95 -0.36
CA ILE A 213 16.30 5.72 0.98
C ILE A 213 14.91 6.38 1.06
N LEU A 214 13.99 5.76 1.76
CA LEU A 214 12.63 6.27 1.91
C LEU A 214 12.59 7.49 2.82
N ASP A 215 11.49 8.26 2.76
CA ASP A 215 11.31 9.46 3.57
C ASP A 215 11.50 9.20 5.07
N GLU A 216 12.09 10.19 5.75
CA GLU A 216 12.42 10.15 7.19
C GLU A 216 11.23 9.74 8.08
N ARG A 217 10.00 10.09 7.69
CA ARG A 217 8.79 9.69 8.42
C ARG A 217 8.63 8.18 8.46
N TYR A 218 8.78 7.51 7.31
CA TYR A 218 8.60 6.05 7.20
C TYR A 218 9.79 5.28 7.76
N MET A 219 10.99 5.84 7.63
CA MET A 219 12.17 5.32 8.31
C MET A 219 12.01 5.40 9.83
N GLY A 220 11.55 6.54 10.37
CA GLY A 220 11.27 6.71 11.79
C GLY A 220 10.16 5.78 12.31
N TRP A 221 9.10 5.54 11.52
CA TRP A 221 8.08 4.54 11.87
C TRP A 221 8.68 3.12 11.92
N ALA A 222 9.55 2.80 10.97
CA ALA A 222 10.19 1.49 10.94
C ALA A 222 11.13 1.28 12.15
N GLU A 223 11.90 2.30 12.54
CA GLU A 223 12.75 2.28 13.74
C GLU A 223 11.92 2.12 15.02
N GLN A 224 10.84 2.87 15.16
CA GLN A 224 9.90 2.70 16.27
C GLN A 224 9.31 1.30 16.30
N ASN A 225 8.85 0.79 15.18
CA ASN A 225 8.28 -0.55 15.06
C ASN A 225 9.29 -1.64 15.46
N VAL A 226 10.55 -1.50 15.04
CA VAL A 226 11.64 -2.44 15.45
C VAL A 226 11.83 -2.42 16.96
N ALA A 227 11.85 -1.24 17.58
CA ALA A 227 12.00 -1.11 19.03
C ALA A 227 10.82 -1.78 19.79
N GLU A 228 9.60 -1.72 19.25
CA GLU A 228 8.40 -2.30 19.85
C GLU A 228 8.26 -3.82 19.57
N SER A 229 8.64 -4.27 18.38
CA SER A 229 8.39 -5.63 17.89
C SER A 229 9.53 -6.62 18.15
N GLY A 230 10.75 -6.13 18.39
CA GLY A 230 11.95 -6.94 18.56
C GLY A 230 12.59 -7.43 17.26
N GLY A 231 12.16 -6.89 16.09
CA GLY A 231 12.82 -7.13 14.80
C GLY A 231 14.08 -6.27 14.61
N SER A 232 14.55 -6.18 13.36
CA SER A 232 15.69 -5.33 13.00
C SER A 232 15.46 -4.58 11.70
N LEU A 233 16.18 -3.44 11.51
CA LEU A 233 16.21 -2.68 10.28
C LEU A 233 17.64 -2.42 9.84
N LYS A 234 17.96 -2.80 8.61
CA LYS A 234 19.26 -2.54 7.97
C LYS A 234 19.06 -1.90 6.61
N ILE A 235 19.87 -0.92 6.26
CA ILE A 235 19.98 -0.38 4.91
C ILE A 235 21.18 -1.06 4.23
N SER A 236 21.01 -1.49 2.99
CA SER A 236 22.07 -2.10 2.19
C SER A 236 22.05 -1.57 0.76
N HIS A 237 23.23 -1.45 0.16
CA HIS A 237 23.46 -1.18 -1.25
C HIS A 237 24.12 -2.38 -1.95
N ASP A 238 24.43 -3.42 -1.20
CA ASP A 238 25.02 -4.67 -1.67
C ASP A 238 23.93 -5.72 -1.88
N VAL A 239 23.70 -6.05 -3.15
CA VAL A 239 22.66 -6.99 -3.58
C VAL A 239 22.89 -8.38 -3.00
N ASP A 240 24.09 -8.94 -3.13
CA ASP A 240 24.35 -10.32 -2.76
C ASP A 240 24.26 -10.52 -1.23
N SER A 241 24.82 -9.58 -0.46
CA SER A 241 24.70 -9.63 1.00
C SER A 241 23.27 -9.44 1.50
N ALA A 242 22.45 -8.64 0.81
CA ALA A 242 21.06 -8.43 1.19
C ALA A 242 20.21 -9.68 0.95
N TYR A 243 20.42 -10.38 -0.17
CA TYR A 243 19.67 -11.60 -0.51
C TYR A 243 20.13 -12.83 0.30
N ALA A 244 21.35 -12.82 0.82
CA ALA A 244 21.94 -13.98 1.52
C ALA A 244 21.08 -14.46 2.69
N GLY A 245 20.47 -15.64 2.53
CA GLY A 245 19.64 -16.28 3.55
C GLY A 245 18.30 -15.57 3.81
N ALA A 246 17.81 -14.72 2.90
CA ALA A 246 16.50 -14.08 3.02
C ALA A 246 15.36 -15.12 2.94
N ASP A 247 14.33 -14.95 3.76
CA ASP A 247 13.09 -15.75 3.71
C ASP A 247 12.07 -15.12 2.76
N VAL A 248 12.11 -13.78 2.60
CA VAL A 248 11.18 -13.00 1.78
C VAL A 248 11.94 -11.98 0.94
N VAL A 249 11.63 -11.92 -0.36
CA VAL A 249 12.08 -10.88 -1.27
C VAL A 249 10.85 -10.14 -1.80
N TYR A 250 10.69 -8.89 -1.39
CA TYR A 250 9.60 -8.02 -1.85
C TYR A 250 10.17 -6.94 -2.77
N ALA A 251 9.80 -6.98 -4.03
CA ALA A 251 10.32 -6.08 -5.03
C ALA A 251 9.42 -4.87 -5.29
N LYS A 252 10.01 -3.68 -5.35
CA LYS A 252 9.30 -2.47 -5.73
C LYS A 252 10.23 -1.45 -6.39
N SER A 253 9.70 -0.65 -7.31
CA SER A 253 10.40 0.49 -7.88
C SER A 253 9.86 1.79 -7.31
N TRP A 254 10.73 2.74 -7.03
CA TRP A 254 10.38 4.12 -6.67
C TRP A 254 11.44 5.09 -7.16
N GLY A 255 11.08 6.39 -7.29
CA GLY A 255 12.00 7.46 -7.64
C GLY A 255 12.82 7.92 -6.44
N ALA A 256 14.02 8.41 -6.68
CA ALA A 256 14.88 8.96 -5.64
C ALA A 256 14.34 10.31 -5.15
N LEU A 257 14.11 10.45 -3.85
CA LEU A 257 13.48 11.63 -3.23
C LEU A 257 14.21 12.95 -3.49
N PRO A 258 15.56 13.02 -3.52
CA PRO A 258 16.28 14.27 -3.82
C PRO A 258 15.98 14.86 -5.21
N PHE A 259 15.46 14.04 -6.14
CA PHE A 259 15.07 14.45 -7.50
C PHE A 259 13.57 14.66 -7.66
N PHE A 260 12.80 14.62 -6.58
CA PHE A 260 11.35 14.72 -6.66
C PHE A 260 10.90 16.04 -7.31
N GLY A 261 10.08 15.93 -8.35
CA GLY A 261 9.65 17.07 -9.17
C GLY A 261 10.58 17.43 -10.31
N ASN A 262 11.85 16.99 -10.28
CA ASN A 262 12.85 17.19 -11.36
C ASN A 262 13.54 15.86 -11.70
N TRP A 263 12.87 15.02 -12.46
CA TRP A 263 13.26 13.64 -12.73
C TRP A 263 14.28 13.45 -13.86
N GLU A 264 14.58 14.49 -14.65
CA GLU A 264 15.53 14.40 -15.78
C GLU A 264 16.96 14.05 -15.32
N PRO A 265 17.50 14.68 -14.26
CA PRO A 265 18.83 14.30 -13.74
C PRO A 265 18.86 12.90 -13.10
N GLU A 266 17.73 12.40 -12.57
CA GLU A 266 17.66 11.08 -11.95
C GLU A 266 17.70 9.95 -12.98
N LYS A 267 17.20 10.19 -14.19
CA LYS A 267 17.08 9.15 -15.22
C LYS A 267 18.41 8.46 -15.56
N PRO A 268 19.53 9.17 -15.88
CA PRO A 268 20.80 8.50 -16.15
C PRO A 268 21.40 7.79 -14.94
N ILE A 269 21.09 8.23 -13.71
CA ILE A 269 21.50 7.55 -12.49
C ILE A 269 20.73 6.23 -12.36
N ARG A 270 19.41 6.27 -12.46
CA ARG A 270 18.53 5.10 -12.39
C ARG A 270 18.86 4.05 -13.45
N ASP A 271 19.19 4.48 -14.67
CA ASP A 271 19.51 3.59 -15.79
C ASP A 271 20.76 2.71 -15.55
N GLN A 272 21.65 3.10 -14.61
CA GLN A 272 22.82 2.30 -14.21
C GLN A 272 22.46 1.09 -13.35
N PHE A 273 21.27 1.09 -12.72
CA PHE A 273 20.87 0.07 -11.74
C PHE A 273 19.88 -0.97 -12.29
N LYS A 274 19.89 -1.21 -13.60
CA LYS A 274 19.07 -2.27 -14.24
C LYS A 274 19.37 -3.67 -13.69
N HIS A 275 20.58 -3.88 -13.16
CA HIS A 275 21.00 -5.13 -12.53
C HIS A 275 20.26 -5.44 -11.21
N PHE A 276 19.47 -4.51 -10.65
CA PHE A 276 18.58 -4.77 -9.52
C PHE A 276 17.32 -5.59 -9.89
N ILE A 277 17.19 -6.06 -11.13
CA ILE A 277 16.17 -7.05 -11.51
C ILE A 277 16.27 -8.26 -10.58
N VAL A 278 15.13 -8.78 -10.10
CA VAL A 278 15.09 -10.05 -9.35
C VAL A 278 15.19 -11.18 -10.36
N ASP A 279 16.23 -12.00 -10.25
CA ASP A 279 16.54 -13.11 -11.13
C ASP A 279 16.80 -14.39 -10.33
N GLU A 280 16.95 -15.52 -11.02
CA GLU A 280 17.13 -16.84 -10.45
C GLU A 280 18.44 -16.90 -9.64
N ARG A 281 19.50 -16.20 -10.10
CA ARG A 281 20.79 -16.14 -9.39
C ARG A 281 20.61 -15.53 -7.99
N LYS A 282 19.89 -14.42 -7.90
CA LYS A 282 19.63 -13.74 -6.63
C LYS A 282 18.70 -14.56 -5.73
N MET A 283 17.66 -15.15 -6.31
CA MET A 283 16.77 -16.04 -5.54
C MET A 283 17.50 -17.28 -5.00
N ALA A 284 18.51 -17.77 -5.70
CA ALA A 284 19.36 -18.88 -5.20
C ALA A 284 20.21 -18.52 -3.98
N LEU A 285 20.45 -17.23 -3.69
CA LEU A 285 21.16 -16.78 -2.47
C LEU A 285 20.26 -16.81 -1.23
N THR A 286 18.96 -16.87 -1.40
CA THR A 286 17.97 -16.84 -0.33
C THR A 286 17.89 -18.19 0.42
N ASN A 287 17.22 -18.21 1.56
CA ASN A 287 16.89 -19.44 2.30
C ASN A 287 15.62 -20.08 1.70
N ASN A 288 15.69 -20.52 0.44
CA ASN A 288 14.50 -20.94 -0.31
C ASN A 288 13.35 -19.91 -0.21
N GLY A 289 13.72 -18.62 -0.23
CA GLY A 289 12.83 -17.51 0.06
C GLY A 289 11.74 -17.32 -0.99
N VAL A 290 10.62 -16.73 -0.55
CA VAL A 290 9.52 -16.39 -1.46
C VAL A 290 9.74 -15.03 -2.11
N PHE A 291 9.28 -14.91 -3.35
CA PHE A 291 9.19 -13.66 -4.08
C PHE A 291 7.76 -13.10 -4.06
N SER A 292 7.59 -11.80 -3.80
CA SER A 292 6.32 -11.13 -3.97
C SER A 292 6.44 -9.73 -4.56
N HIS A 293 5.32 -9.22 -5.08
CA HIS A 293 5.19 -7.89 -5.68
C HIS A 293 3.71 -7.50 -5.73
N CYS A 294 3.40 -6.24 -5.44
CA CYS A 294 2.03 -5.71 -5.42
C CYS A 294 1.29 -5.73 -6.77
N LEU A 295 1.97 -6.03 -7.86
CA LEU A 295 1.45 -5.89 -9.23
C LEU A 295 0.90 -4.47 -9.53
N PRO A 296 0.93 -3.99 -10.80
CA PRO A 296 1.47 -4.67 -11.98
C PRO A 296 2.99 -4.74 -11.96
N LEU A 297 3.54 -5.83 -12.48
CA LEU A 297 4.98 -6.03 -12.63
C LEU A 297 5.35 -6.02 -14.12
N ARG A 298 6.46 -5.38 -14.45
CA ARG A 298 7.07 -5.47 -15.78
C ARG A 298 8.02 -6.65 -15.80
N ARG A 299 7.61 -7.75 -16.44
CA ARG A 299 8.44 -8.95 -16.61
C ARG A 299 9.73 -8.63 -17.34
N ASN A 300 10.80 -9.26 -16.94
CA ASN A 300 12.17 -9.08 -17.47
C ASN A 300 12.72 -7.64 -17.33
N VAL A 301 12.09 -6.84 -16.47
CA VAL A 301 12.54 -5.52 -16.05
C VAL A 301 12.68 -5.45 -14.52
N LYS A 302 11.66 -5.92 -13.77
CA LYS A 302 11.66 -5.96 -12.31
C LYS A 302 11.98 -7.35 -11.78
N ALA A 303 11.41 -8.38 -12.40
CA ALA A 303 11.71 -9.78 -12.15
C ALA A 303 11.66 -10.54 -13.47
N THR A 304 12.47 -11.59 -13.58
CA THR A 304 12.48 -12.48 -14.75
C THR A 304 11.20 -13.30 -14.86
N ASP A 305 10.90 -13.82 -16.05
CA ASP A 305 9.79 -14.75 -16.24
C ASP A 305 9.95 -15.98 -15.34
N ALA A 306 11.15 -16.52 -15.22
CA ALA A 306 11.42 -17.69 -14.40
C ALA A 306 11.11 -17.46 -12.91
N VAL A 307 11.43 -16.27 -12.36
CA VAL A 307 11.05 -15.90 -10.98
C VAL A 307 9.54 -15.74 -10.84
N MET A 308 8.89 -15.07 -11.81
CA MET A 308 7.43 -14.84 -11.78
C MET A 308 6.61 -16.11 -11.90
N ASP A 309 7.10 -17.09 -12.64
CA ASP A 309 6.39 -18.35 -12.90
C ASP A 309 6.88 -19.49 -11.98
N SER A 310 7.80 -19.18 -11.03
CA SER A 310 8.28 -20.14 -10.04
C SER A 310 7.25 -20.42 -8.94
N PRO A 311 7.30 -21.60 -8.30
CA PRO A 311 6.45 -21.90 -7.13
C PRO A 311 6.76 -21.03 -5.91
N GLN A 312 7.90 -20.32 -5.90
CA GLN A 312 8.28 -19.37 -4.86
C GLN A 312 7.58 -18.00 -5.03
N CYS A 313 6.96 -17.73 -6.18
CA CYS A 313 6.25 -16.48 -6.43
C CYS A 313 4.84 -16.52 -5.82
N ILE A 314 4.63 -15.72 -4.77
CA ILE A 314 3.31 -15.60 -4.08
C ILE A 314 2.56 -14.31 -4.45
N ALA A 315 2.95 -13.60 -5.52
CA ALA A 315 2.35 -12.32 -5.90
C ALA A 315 0.85 -12.44 -6.24
N ILE A 316 0.40 -13.57 -6.78
CA ILE A 316 -1.02 -13.82 -7.06
C ILE A 316 -1.80 -14.08 -5.76
N ASN A 317 -1.23 -14.81 -4.80
CA ASN A 317 -1.83 -15.02 -3.49
C ASN A 317 -1.99 -13.69 -2.74
N GLU A 318 -0.97 -12.82 -2.78
CA GLU A 318 -1.05 -11.47 -2.24
C GLU A 318 -2.17 -10.65 -2.92
N ALA A 319 -2.26 -10.71 -4.24
CA ALA A 319 -3.31 -10.01 -4.99
C ALA A 319 -4.73 -10.54 -4.64
N GLU A 320 -4.91 -11.84 -4.46
CA GLU A 320 -6.17 -12.43 -4.00
C GLU A 320 -6.51 -11.95 -2.58
N ASN A 321 -5.55 -11.94 -1.68
CA ASN A 321 -5.75 -11.55 -0.28
C ASN A 321 -6.21 -10.10 -0.12
N ARG A 322 -5.97 -9.23 -1.11
CA ARG A 322 -6.53 -7.88 -1.16
C ARG A 322 -8.04 -7.86 -0.98
N LEU A 323 -8.76 -8.75 -1.65
CA LEU A 323 -10.22 -8.86 -1.53
C LEU A 323 -10.64 -9.14 -0.08
N HIS A 324 -9.96 -10.07 0.58
CA HIS A 324 -10.34 -10.54 1.90
C HIS A 324 -9.96 -9.54 3.01
N VAL A 325 -8.78 -8.94 2.90
CA VAL A 325 -8.32 -7.87 3.82
C VAL A 325 -9.21 -6.64 3.71
N GLN A 326 -9.58 -6.22 2.51
CA GLN A 326 -10.49 -5.08 2.32
C GLN A 326 -11.87 -5.34 2.92
N LYS A 327 -12.40 -6.57 2.82
CA LYS A 327 -13.63 -6.95 3.52
C LYS A 327 -13.48 -6.78 5.04
N ALA A 328 -12.38 -7.27 5.61
CA ALA A 328 -12.13 -7.15 7.05
C ALA A 328 -12.03 -5.69 7.51
N ILE A 329 -11.32 -4.84 6.73
CA ILE A 329 -11.20 -3.41 7.02
C ILE A 329 -12.58 -2.73 6.95
N MET A 330 -13.35 -2.93 5.86
CA MET A 330 -14.68 -2.35 5.70
C MET A 330 -15.61 -2.75 6.85
N ALA A 331 -15.63 -4.02 7.23
CA ALA A 331 -16.45 -4.51 8.34
C ALA A 331 -16.02 -3.91 9.69
N ALA A 332 -14.70 -3.78 9.92
CA ALA A 332 -14.17 -3.25 11.18
C ALA A 332 -14.46 -1.75 11.36
N VAL A 333 -14.37 -0.94 10.30
CA VAL A 333 -14.65 0.50 10.40
C VAL A 333 -16.16 0.79 10.41
N ALA A 334 -16.99 -0.02 9.75
CA ALA A 334 -18.45 0.16 9.71
C ALA A 334 -19.16 -0.25 11.01
N GLY A 335 -18.55 -1.10 11.83
CA GLY A 335 -19.13 -1.63 13.07
C GLY A 335 -18.84 -0.78 14.31
N ARG A 336 -18.23 0.38 14.17
CA ARG A 336 -17.81 1.27 15.28
C ARG A 336 -18.60 2.56 15.35
#